data_98aeb63fff9460e85fde4c83f270c7e3
#
_entry.id   98aeb63fff9460e85fde4c83f270c7e3
#
_cell.length_a   1.000
_cell.length_b   1.000
_cell.length_c   1.000
_cell.angle_alpha   90.00
_cell.angle_beta   90.00
_cell.angle_gamma   90.00
#
_symmetry.space_group_name_H-M   'P 1'
#
loop_
_entity.id
_entity.type
_entity.pdbx_description
1 polymer ?
#
loop_
_entity_poly.entity_id
_entity_poly.type
_entity_poly.pdbx_seq_one_letter_code
_entity_poly.pdbx_strand_id
1 'polypeptide(L)'
;MARAEFQMPEDFLDQLSRLEARTDEIVPKVLAAGGEVVLEHVRTRLRAVIGQGTKSPSRSTDELEAALGVSPARLNRNGDWDVKVGFAEPRRGKGDSNAKIANIIEFGKHGQPPRPFLKVAKAASRDGAKAAMIDKLDEEVGKL
;
A
#
# COMPACT_ATOMS: atom_id res chain seq x y z
N MET A 1 40.33 -25.26 19.63
CA MET A 1 39.35 -24.30 19.14
C MET A 1 38.43 -23.86 20.27
N ALA A 2 38.32 -22.56 20.45
CA ALA A 2 37.37 -22.01 21.40
C ALA A 2 35.95 -22.15 20.82
N ARG A 3 35.04 -22.69 21.60
CA ARG A 3 33.63 -22.81 21.23
C ARG A 3 32.84 -21.93 22.19
N ALA A 4 32.00 -21.08 21.63
CA ALA A 4 31.03 -20.33 22.41
C ALA A 4 29.64 -20.95 22.18
N GLU A 5 28.97 -21.36 23.26
CA GLU A 5 27.60 -21.85 23.22
C GLU A 5 26.71 -20.82 23.89
N PHE A 6 25.60 -20.46 23.21
CA PHE A 6 24.62 -19.53 23.75
C PHE A 6 23.31 -20.27 23.93
N GLN A 7 22.76 -20.21 25.14
CA GLN A 7 21.40 -20.68 25.40
C GLN A 7 20.46 -19.48 25.39
N MET A 8 19.46 -19.55 24.55
CA MET A 8 18.37 -18.58 24.55
C MET A 8 17.39 -18.91 25.68
N PRO A 9 16.84 -17.88 26.37
CA PRO A 9 15.79 -18.11 27.36
C PRO A 9 14.59 -18.86 26.74
N GLU A 10 14.06 -19.84 27.47
CA GLU A 10 12.91 -20.64 27.00
C GLU A 10 11.70 -19.78 26.65
N ASP A 11 11.41 -18.76 27.46
CA ASP A 11 10.30 -17.84 27.23
C ASP A 11 10.45 -17.12 25.88
N PHE A 12 11.67 -16.72 25.53
CA PHE A 12 11.97 -16.08 24.26
C PHE A 12 11.78 -17.05 23.08
N LEU A 13 12.26 -18.28 23.23
CA LEU A 13 12.07 -19.34 22.22
C LEU A 13 10.59 -19.67 22.02
N ASP A 14 9.82 -19.73 23.10
CA ASP A 14 8.38 -19.94 23.03
C ASP A 14 7.68 -18.80 22.28
N GLN A 15 8.07 -17.56 22.55
CA GLN A 15 7.52 -16.39 21.82
C GLN A 15 7.86 -16.45 20.33
N LEU A 16 9.08 -16.81 19.97
CA LEU A 16 9.50 -16.98 18.58
C LEU A 16 8.71 -18.07 17.89
N SER A 17 8.51 -19.21 18.56
CA SER A 17 7.71 -20.32 18.03
C SER A 17 6.26 -19.93 17.79
N ARG A 18 5.66 -19.19 18.73
CA ARG A 18 4.30 -18.67 18.59
C ARG A 18 4.19 -17.68 17.44
N LEU A 19 5.17 -16.79 17.30
CA LEU A 19 5.23 -15.84 16.20
C LEU A 19 5.33 -16.57 14.87
N GLU A 20 6.23 -17.55 14.77
CA GLU A 20 6.39 -18.37 13.57
C GLU A 20 5.10 -19.07 13.17
N ALA A 21 4.42 -19.69 14.13
CA ALA A 21 3.17 -20.39 13.89
C ALA A 21 2.04 -19.46 13.41
N ARG A 22 2.10 -18.18 13.72
CA ARG A 22 1.08 -17.19 13.37
C ARG A 22 1.53 -16.19 12.30
N THR A 23 2.68 -16.40 11.68
CA THR A 23 3.23 -15.49 10.67
C THR A 23 2.24 -15.25 9.53
N ASP A 24 1.61 -16.30 9.02
CA ASP A 24 0.65 -16.21 7.91
C ASP A 24 -0.63 -15.45 8.29
N GLU A 25 -0.91 -15.31 9.56
CA GLU A 25 -2.02 -14.50 10.07
C GLU A 25 -1.58 -13.05 10.32
N ILE A 26 -0.40 -12.86 10.90
CA ILE A 26 0.11 -11.56 11.34
C ILE A 26 0.58 -10.70 10.17
N VAL A 27 1.33 -11.25 9.22
CA VAL A 27 1.89 -10.50 8.10
C VAL A 27 0.82 -9.80 7.27
N PRO A 28 -0.29 -10.46 6.90
CA PRO A 28 -1.37 -9.75 6.19
C PRO A 28 -1.92 -8.54 6.96
N LYS A 29 -2.07 -8.64 8.27
CA LYS A 29 -2.55 -7.53 9.10
C LYS A 29 -1.57 -6.35 9.12
N VAL A 30 -0.28 -6.64 9.24
CA VAL A 30 0.79 -5.64 9.22
C VAL A 30 0.81 -4.91 7.87
N LEU A 31 0.76 -5.67 6.77
CA LEU A 31 0.76 -5.09 5.42
C LEU A 31 -0.49 -4.26 5.17
N ALA A 32 -1.66 -4.71 5.64
CA ALA A 32 -2.89 -3.94 5.51
C ALA A 32 -2.79 -2.60 6.24
N ALA A 33 -2.20 -2.56 7.42
CA ALA A 33 -1.99 -1.32 8.18
C ALA A 33 -1.11 -0.33 7.40
N GLY A 34 -0.01 -0.81 6.82
CA GLY A 34 0.85 0.00 5.96
C GLY A 34 0.15 0.47 4.70
N GLY A 35 -0.60 -0.42 4.06
CA GLY A 35 -1.37 -0.13 2.86
C GLY A 35 -2.41 0.97 3.05
N GLU A 36 -3.09 0.99 4.19
CA GLU A 36 -4.07 2.03 4.51
C GLU A 36 -3.43 3.43 4.60
N VAL A 37 -2.23 3.53 5.17
CA VAL A 37 -1.50 4.81 5.22
C VAL A 37 -1.16 5.29 3.81
N VAL A 38 -0.64 4.41 2.97
CA VAL A 38 -0.33 4.73 1.57
C VAL A 38 -1.61 5.15 0.84
N LEU A 39 -2.70 4.40 1.02
CA LEU A 39 -4.00 4.68 0.39
C LEU A 39 -4.48 6.10 0.71
N GLU A 40 -4.43 6.53 1.96
CA GLU A 40 -4.85 7.87 2.35
C GLU A 40 -3.99 8.97 1.70
N HIS A 41 -2.68 8.75 1.60
CA HIS A 41 -1.80 9.68 0.91
C HIS A 41 -2.13 9.75 -0.59
N VAL A 42 -2.35 8.61 -1.23
CA VAL A 42 -2.71 8.56 -2.67
C VAL A 42 -4.05 9.27 -2.89
N ARG A 43 -5.04 8.98 -2.05
CA ARG A 43 -6.36 9.62 -2.14
C ARG A 43 -6.28 11.14 -2.01
N THR A 44 -5.55 11.61 -1.03
CA THR A 44 -5.37 13.06 -0.78
C THR A 44 -4.69 13.73 -1.97
N ARG A 45 -3.62 13.11 -2.51
CA ARG A 45 -2.90 13.66 -3.66
C ARG A 45 -3.74 13.60 -4.94
N LEU A 46 -4.48 12.53 -5.14
CA LEU A 46 -5.37 12.41 -6.30
C LEU A 46 -6.43 13.53 -6.29
N ARG A 47 -7.07 13.77 -5.15
CA ARG A 47 -8.04 14.85 -5.00
C ARG A 47 -7.44 16.21 -5.29
N ALA A 48 -6.18 16.43 -4.91
CA ALA A 48 -5.48 17.69 -5.13
C ALA A 48 -5.16 17.95 -6.62
N VAL A 49 -4.98 16.91 -7.42
CA VAL A 49 -4.58 17.05 -8.84
C VAL A 49 -5.73 16.86 -9.83
N ILE A 50 -6.84 16.28 -9.43
CA ILE A 50 -8.01 16.14 -10.30
C ILE A 50 -8.52 17.52 -10.70
N GLY A 51 -8.67 17.72 -12.02
CA GLY A 51 -9.15 18.98 -12.58
C GLY A 51 -8.13 20.10 -12.63
N GLN A 52 -6.92 19.90 -12.12
CA GLN A 52 -5.86 20.90 -12.18
C GLN A 52 -5.15 20.89 -13.53
N GLY A 53 -4.81 22.06 -14.04
CA GLY A 53 -4.02 22.20 -15.28
C GLY A 53 -4.70 21.73 -16.54
N THR A 54 -6.02 21.56 -16.54
CA THR A 54 -6.80 21.16 -17.73
C THR A 54 -7.38 22.38 -18.44
N LYS A 55 -7.45 22.31 -19.78
CA LYS A 55 -8.03 23.38 -20.59
C LYS A 55 -9.56 23.46 -20.52
N SER A 56 -10.19 22.38 -20.08
CA SER A 56 -11.63 22.26 -19.93
C SER A 56 -11.96 21.77 -18.52
N PRO A 57 -13.21 21.97 -18.04
CA PRO A 57 -13.61 21.44 -16.75
C PRO A 57 -13.31 19.95 -16.65
N SER A 58 -12.89 19.51 -15.48
CA SER A 58 -12.60 18.11 -15.23
C SER A 58 -13.84 17.24 -15.51
N ARG A 59 -13.67 16.22 -16.33
CA ARG A 59 -14.65 15.15 -16.51
C ARG A 59 -14.39 14.01 -15.55
N SER A 60 -13.46 14.20 -14.64
CA SER A 60 -13.20 13.20 -13.63
C SER A 60 -14.48 12.94 -12.87
N THR A 61 -14.94 11.72 -12.97
CA THR A 61 -16.02 11.23 -12.15
C THR A 61 -15.42 10.73 -10.84
N ASP A 62 -16.19 10.73 -9.79
CA ASP A 62 -15.80 10.13 -8.50
C ASP A 62 -15.46 8.63 -8.65
N GLU A 63 -15.71 8.07 -9.82
CA GLU A 63 -15.43 6.67 -10.14
C GLU A 63 -13.96 6.29 -10.03
N LEU A 64 -13.04 7.16 -10.47
CA LEU A 64 -11.61 6.89 -10.33
C LEU A 64 -11.20 6.84 -8.87
N GLU A 65 -11.65 7.80 -8.07
CA GLU A 65 -11.37 7.82 -6.63
C GLU A 65 -12.03 6.63 -5.92
N ALA A 66 -13.27 6.30 -6.29
CA ALA A 66 -14.00 5.16 -5.73
C ALA A 66 -13.34 3.81 -6.06
N ALA A 67 -12.60 3.73 -7.19
CA ALA A 67 -11.87 2.53 -7.58
C ALA A 67 -10.53 2.37 -6.83
N LEU A 68 -10.07 3.41 -6.15
CA LEU A 68 -8.83 3.38 -5.38
C LEU A 68 -9.00 2.51 -4.14
N GLY A 69 -8.05 1.62 -3.90
CA GLY A 69 -8.11 0.73 -2.74
C GLY A 69 -6.82 -0.01 -2.50
N VAL A 70 -6.84 -0.84 -1.45
CA VAL A 70 -5.74 -1.74 -1.08
C VAL A 70 -6.18 -3.17 -1.38
N SER A 71 -5.33 -3.93 -2.07
CA SER A 71 -5.59 -5.34 -2.33
C SER A 71 -5.46 -6.17 -1.05
N PRO A 72 -6.10 -7.36 -0.99
CA PRO A 72 -5.76 -8.33 0.05
C PRO A 72 -4.28 -8.71 -0.04
N ALA A 73 -3.67 -9.01 1.10
CA ALA A 73 -2.30 -9.53 1.13
C ALA A 73 -2.25 -10.90 0.48
N ARG A 74 -1.26 -11.12 -0.36
CA ARG A 74 -1.06 -12.39 -1.09
C ARG A 74 0.42 -12.71 -1.20
N LEU A 75 0.72 -13.98 -1.33
CA LEU A 75 2.06 -14.43 -1.69
C LEU A 75 2.31 -14.17 -3.18
N ASN A 76 3.42 -13.53 -3.49
CA ASN A 76 3.84 -13.30 -4.87
C ASN A 76 4.61 -14.52 -5.41
N ARG A 77 5.10 -14.42 -6.66
CA ARG A 77 5.85 -15.51 -7.32
C ARG A 77 7.15 -15.85 -6.60
N ASN A 78 7.74 -14.91 -5.87
CA ASN A 78 8.99 -15.11 -5.13
C ASN A 78 8.74 -15.69 -3.73
N GLY A 79 7.49 -15.91 -3.34
CA GLY A 79 7.13 -16.38 -2.00
C GLY A 79 7.05 -15.29 -0.93
N ASP A 80 7.11 -14.02 -1.35
CA ASP A 80 6.98 -12.88 -0.45
C ASP A 80 5.53 -12.42 -0.34
N TRP A 81 5.15 -11.96 0.83
CA TRP A 81 3.85 -11.33 1.02
C TRP A 81 3.85 -9.91 0.46
N ASP A 82 2.82 -9.55 -0.26
CA ASP A 82 2.63 -8.18 -0.72
C ASP A 82 1.17 -7.71 -0.64
N VAL A 83 0.99 -6.40 -0.60
CA VAL A 83 -0.28 -5.72 -0.86
C VAL A 83 -0.05 -4.69 -1.95
N LYS A 84 -1.10 -4.36 -2.69
CA LYS A 84 -1.05 -3.36 -3.74
C LYS A 84 -2.04 -2.23 -3.43
N VAL A 85 -1.60 -1.01 -3.59
CA VAL A 85 -2.47 0.16 -3.55
C VAL A 85 -2.65 0.62 -5.00
N GLY A 86 -3.88 0.69 -5.44
CA GLY A 86 -4.16 1.02 -6.83
C GLY A 86 -5.64 1.07 -7.13
N PHE A 87 -5.97 1.01 -8.40
CA PHE A 87 -7.32 1.19 -8.91
C PHE A 87 -7.93 -0.13 -9.36
N ALA A 88 -9.14 -0.41 -8.89
CA ALA A 88 -9.90 -1.59 -9.30
C ALA A 88 -10.43 -1.44 -10.72
N GLU A 89 -10.48 -2.55 -11.43
CA GLU A 89 -11.05 -2.68 -12.75
C GLU A 89 -12.20 -3.71 -12.72
N PRO A 90 -13.13 -3.66 -13.67
CA PRO A 90 -13.27 -2.72 -14.77
C PRO A 90 -13.92 -1.41 -14.34
N ARG A 91 -13.64 -0.34 -15.10
CA ARG A 91 -14.36 0.92 -14.97
C ARG A 91 -15.79 0.74 -15.50
N ARG A 92 -16.74 1.26 -14.77
CA ARG A 92 -18.14 1.28 -15.21
C ARG A 92 -18.31 2.35 -16.30
N GLY A 93 -19.03 2.00 -17.37
CA GLY A 93 -19.28 2.89 -18.48
C GLY A 93 -18.31 2.70 -19.64
N LYS A 94 -18.47 3.55 -20.68
CA LYS A 94 -17.63 3.53 -21.88
C LYS A 94 -16.42 4.41 -21.65
N GLY A 95 -15.26 3.96 -22.13
CA GLY A 95 -14.03 4.74 -22.11
C GLY A 95 -12.83 3.95 -21.63
N ASP A 96 -11.80 4.68 -21.24
CA ASP A 96 -10.53 4.12 -20.83
C ASP A 96 -10.62 3.44 -19.45
N SER A 97 -9.74 2.48 -19.21
CA SER A 97 -9.61 1.83 -17.91
C SER A 97 -9.17 2.82 -16.83
N ASN A 98 -9.45 2.50 -15.56
CA ASN A 98 -8.98 3.30 -14.44
C ASN A 98 -7.46 3.43 -14.42
N ALA A 99 -6.75 2.34 -14.72
CA ALA A 99 -5.29 2.34 -14.79
C ALA A 99 -4.77 3.31 -15.87
N LYS A 100 -5.40 3.34 -17.04
CA LYS A 100 -5.02 4.25 -18.13
C LYS A 100 -5.26 5.71 -17.73
N ILE A 101 -6.39 6.01 -17.13
CA ILE A 101 -6.71 7.36 -16.66
C ILE A 101 -5.71 7.81 -15.59
N ALA A 102 -5.40 6.96 -14.63
CA ALA A 102 -4.40 7.23 -13.60
C ALA A 102 -3.02 7.50 -14.22
N ASN A 103 -2.61 6.73 -15.22
CA ASN A 103 -1.35 6.93 -15.93
C ASN A 103 -1.31 8.26 -16.66
N ILE A 104 -2.41 8.68 -17.28
CA ILE A 104 -2.50 9.98 -17.96
C ILE A 104 -2.32 11.11 -16.95
N ILE A 105 -2.92 11.01 -15.78
CA ILE A 105 -2.75 12.01 -14.73
C ILE A 105 -1.30 12.03 -14.24
N GLU A 106 -0.74 10.88 -13.95
CA GLU A 106 0.63 10.74 -13.39
C GLU A 106 1.71 11.24 -14.35
N PHE A 107 1.64 10.80 -15.61
CA PHE A 107 2.70 11.02 -16.60
C PHE A 107 2.36 12.03 -17.68
N GLY A 108 1.09 12.44 -17.76
CA GLY A 108 0.62 13.35 -18.79
C GLY A 108 0.41 12.68 -20.14
N LYS A 109 -0.06 13.47 -21.10
CA LYS A 109 -0.21 13.08 -22.50
C LYS A 109 -0.03 14.34 -23.36
N HIS A 110 -0.08 14.17 -24.69
CA HIS A 110 -0.02 15.30 -25.61
C HIS A 110 -1.10 16.35 -25.27
N GLY A 111 -0.67 17.59 -25.06
CA GLY A 111 -1.55 18.69 -24.67
C GLY A 111 -1.98 18.72 -23.21
N GLN A 112 -1.51 17.77 -22.40
CA GLN A 112 -1.83 17.71 -20.98
C GLN A 112 -0.55 17.40 -20.17
N PRO A 113 -0.05 18.35 -19.35
CA PRO A 113 1.17 18.13 -18.57
C PRO A 113 0.95 17.07 -17.50
N PRO A 114 2.01 16.37 -17.05
CA PRO A 114 1.91 15.43 -15.94
C PRO A 114 1.52 16.14 -14.64
N ARG A 115 0.73 15.45 -13.86
CA ARG A 115 0.33 15.85 -12.50
C ARG A 115 0.58 14.67 -11.56
N PRO A 116 1.87 14.41 -11.20
CA PRO A 116 2.23 13.24 -10.43
C PRO A 116 1.56 13.26 -9.06
N PHE A 117 0.85 12.20 -8.76
CA PHE A 117 0.21 11.99 -7.46
C PHE A 117 0.68 10.69 -6.80
N LEU A 118 0.89 9.63 -7.58
CA LEU A 118 1.38 8.35 -7.05
C LEU A 118 2.82 8.45 -6.55
N LYS A 119 3.71 9.04 -7.36
CA LYS A 119 5.10 9.23 -6.97
C LYS A 119 5.24 10.09 -5.72
N VAL A 120 4.50 11.18 -5.66
CA VAL A 120 4.50 12.09 -4.50
C VAL A 120 3.94 11.40 -3.27
N ALA A 121 2.82 10.69 -3.41
CA ALA A 121 2.20 9.95 -2.32
C ALA A 121 3.13 8.84 -1.79
N LYS A 122 3.78 8.10 -2.68
CA LYS A 122 4.74 7.05 -2.33
C LYS A 122 5.85 7.60 -1.45
N ALA A 123 6.46 8.71 -1.85
CA ALA A 123 7.53 9.35 -1.07
C ALA A 123 7.02 9.88 0.28
N ALA A 124 5.86 10.54 0.28
CA ALA A 124 5.30 11.15 1.49
C ALA A 124 4.80 10.13 2.51
N SER A 125 4.30 8.97 2.05
CA SER A 125 3.70 7.95 2.92
C SER A 125 4.69 6.96 3.51
N ARG A 126 5.92 6.91 3.01
CA ARG A 126 6.90 5.87 3.36
C ARG A 126 7.11 5.71 4.87
N ASP A 127 7.41 6.81 5.55
CA ASP A 127 7.73 6.77 7.00
C ASP A 127 6.48 6.46 7.82
N GLY A 128 5.34 7.05 7.48
CA GLY A 128 4.07 6.78 8.14
C GLY A 128 3.60 5.34 7.96
N ALA A 129 3.74 4.79 6.75
CA ALA A 129 3.41 3.39 6.48
C ALA A 129 4.29 2.44 7.29
N LYS A 130 5.59 2.71 7.35
CA LYS A 130 6.54 1.92 8.14
C LYS A 130 6.19 1.98 9.63
N ALA A 131 5.89 3.17 10.17
CA ALA A 131 5.49 3.32 11.56
C ALA A 131 4.19 2.56 11.87
N ALA A 132 3.19 2.63 10.99
CA ALA A 132 1.93 1.90 11.15
C ALA A 132 2.14 0.37 11.14
N MET A 133 3.04 -0.11 10.28
CA MET A 133 3.38 -1.54 10.23
C MET A 133 4.09 -2.00 11.50
N ILE A 134 5.02 -1.21 12.02
CA ILE A 134 5.72 -1.51 13.27
C ILE A 134 4.73 -1.54 14.44
N ASP A 135 3.86 -0.55 14.55
CA ASP A 135 2.84 -0.49 15.61
C ASP A 135 1.90 -1.69 15.56
N LYS A 136 1.48 -2.09 14.35
CA LYS A 136 0.60 -3.26 14.16
C LYS A 136 1.32 -4.55 14.52
N LEU A 137 2.59 -4.69 14.15
CA LEU A 137 3.39 -5.84 14.51
C LEU A 137 3.53 -5.95 16.04
N ASP A 138 3.84 -4.85 16.71
CA ASP A 138 3.96 -4.82 18.18
C ASP A 138 2.64 -5.21 18.85
N GLU A 139 1.52 -4.72 18.34
CA GLU A 139 0.18 -5.09 18.81
C GLU A 139 -0.07 -6.59 18.70
N GLU A 140 0.22 -7.18 17.53
CA GLU A 140 -0.01 -8.60 17.28
C GLU A 140 0.94 -9.50 18.08
N VAL A 141 2.21 -9.08 18.23
CA VAL A 141 3.19 -9.79 19.06
C VAL A 141 2.77 -9.76 20.52
N GLY A 142 2.22 -8.66 21.00
CA GLY A 142 1.71 -8.53 22.35
C GLY A 142 0.54 -9.46 22.70
N LYS A 143 -0.14 -9.99 21.69
CA LYS A 143 -1.27 -10.96 21.85
C LYS A 143 -0.81 -12.42 21.90
N LEU A 144 0.45 -12.69 21.67
CA LEU A 144 0.99 -14.06 21.63
C LEU A 144 1.06 -14.72 22.99
#